data_c5ecaf4977cd168047518e42d092e4c8
#
_entry.id   c5ecaf4977cd168047518e42d092e4c8
#
_cell.length_a   1.000
_cell.length_b   1.000
_cell.length_c   1.000
_cell.angle_alpha   90.00
_cell.angle_beta   90.00
_cell.angle_gamma   90.00
#
_symmetry.space_group_name_H-M   'P 1'
#
loop_
_entity.id
_entity.type
_entity.pdbx_description
1 polymer ?
#
loop_
_entity_poly.entity_id
_entity_poly.type
_entity_poly.pdbx_seq_one_letter_code
_entity_poly.pdbx_strand_id
1 'polypeptide(L)'
;MLRRREKKGLAVICLLVNFTISVHAAESSDWRQTAYSIAAGQIGAVNAYRIEDDLIWRRIDDSRFAAFKGMQLPTDASDWSVKFFYRSDVFPRYGSASLSQDYSSMQLGYEAGRVWNWRGGTMRQGLFYLSGSSNAYLSSYDSGDISYGGASSAMKKYGAAWYTSWEGADSHRIEGVFRVTSLRNQLSYTDEAGQSRSEAYRTWMPALGLRWYQTKFAADSFFWEPQVGVSFGYMNLPSVGSTAVYTPKNQTLLTGKAGLMAGKTYRIRGNQGLAYGRFEVQRDFTGPLYGEGKDVQSGDSASVSLGTGPSSWYNMTVGTSFAMGQGNTIWGELTRRFGSDMKQTWSVTGGLVLRWGGAKKEDREEFKKLKEDERSLKHDKDANKEAKK
;
A
#
# COMPACT_ATOMS: atom_id res chain seq x y z
N MET A 1 41.29 38.36 62.17
CA MET A 1 39.85 38.10 62.41
C MET A 1 39.01 39.20 61.76
N LEU A 2 38.95 39.30 60.45
CA LEU A 2 38.14 40.31 59.72
C LEU A 2 38.16 39.96 58.24
N ARG A 3 37.34 39.02 57.85
CA ARG A 3 37.04 38.74 56.41
C ARG A 3 35.90 37.72 56.27
N ARG A 4 34.70 38.11 56.68
CA ARG A 4 33.51 37.29 56.45
C ARG A 4 32.20 38.07 56.56
N ARG A 5 32.06 39.18 55.81
CA ARG A 5 30.78 39.93 55.82
C ARG A 5 30.38 40.59 54.51
N GLU A 6 31.01 40.28 53.38
CA GLU A 6 30.64 40.98 52.14
C GLU A 6 30.09 40.08 51.00
N LYS A 7 29.67 38.83 51.30
CA LYS A 7 29.09 37.97 50.26
C LYS A 7 27.58 37.74 50.36
N LYS A 8 26.86 38.41 51.25
CA LYS A 8 25.40 38.24 51.36
C LYS A 8 24.56 39.35 50.71
N GLY A 9 25.18 40.42 50.24
CA GLY A 9 24.47 41.51 49.59
C GLY A 9 24.27 41.35 48.09
N LEU A 10 25.09 40.53 47.40
CA LEU A 10 25.04 40.42 45.93
C LEU A 10 24.04 39.36 45.44
N ALA A 11 23.60 38.44 46.31
CA ALA A 11 22.66 37.38 45.94
C ALA A 11 21.19 37.84 45.92
N VAL A 12 20.84 38.95 46.59
CA VAL A 12 19.47 39.47 46.63
C VAL A 12 19.15 40.37 45.45
N ILE A 13 20.17 41.01 44.86
CA ILE A 13 19.98 41.90 43.70
C ILE A 13 19.85 41.10 42.40
N CYS A 14 20.48 39.95 42.29
CA CYS A 14 20.30 39.05 41.14
C CYS A 14 18.95 38.34 41.11
N LEU A 15 18.24 38.22 42.24
CA LEU A 15 16.92 37.56 42.28
C LEU A 15 15.76 38.53 41.97
N LEU A 16 15.97 39.82 42.03
CA LEU A 16 14.95 40.81 41.72
C LEU A 16 15.00 41.35 40.27
N VAL A 17 16.09 41.07 39.52
CA VAL A 17 16.20 41.44 38.12
C VAL A 17 15.66 40.35 37.18
N ASN A 18 15.52 39.13 37.65
CA ASN A 18 14.92 38.04 36.82
C ASN A 18 13.40 37.95 36.92
N PHE A 19 12.72 38.84 37.60
CA PHE A 19 11.25 38.88 37.66
C PHE A 19 10.64 40.04 36.83
N THR A 20 11.43 40.67 36.01
CA THR A 20 10.92 41.56 34.96
C THR A 20 10.75 40.76 33.66
N ILE A 21 9.65 40.05 33.66
CA ILE A 21 8.70 40.02 32.56
C ILE A 21 9.31 39.58 31.22
N SER A 22 9.15 38.40 30.97
CA SER A 22 8.62 38.01 29.68
C SER A 22 7.07 38.01 29.77
N VAL A 23 6.47 39.20 29.85
CA VAL A 23 5.22 39.40 29.14
C VAL A 23 5.64 39.49 27.69
N HIS A 24 6.04 38.40 27.11
CA HIS A 24 5.81 38.23 25.69
C HIS A 24 4.29 38.39 25.57
N ALA A 25 3.87 39.45 24.87
CA ALA A 25 2.55 39.46 24.28
C ALA A 25 2.38 38.04 23.75
N ALA A 26 1.37 37.32 24.22
CA ALA A 26 0.99 36.08 23.62
C ALA A 26 0.78 36.45 22.16
N GLU A 27 1.73 36.10 21.29
CA GLU A 27 1.50 36.12 19.84
C GLU A 27 0.17 35.44 19.72
N SER A 28 -0.81 36.15 19.16
CA SER A 28 -2.15 35.62 18.98
C SER A 28 -1.98 34.27 18.31
N SER A 29 -2.17 33.20 19.08
CA SER A 29 -1.95 31.85 18.63
C SER A 29 -2.77 31.67 17.35
N ASP A 30 -2.08 31.54 16.22
CA ASP A 30 -2.75 31.57 14.92
C ASP A 30 -3.50 30.23 14.76
N TRP A 31 -4.82 30.24 14.91
CA TRP A 31 -5.69 29.10 14.71
C TRP A 31 -5.44 28.39 13.35
N ARG A 32 -4.85 29.08 12.39
CA ARG A 32 -4.44 28.51 11.10
C ARG A 32 -3.41 27.40 11.30
N GLN A 33 -2.50 27.54 12.28
CA GLN A 33 -1.52 26.49 12.60
C GLN A 33 -2.21 25.18 12.98
N THR A 34 -3.26 25.26 13.80
CA THR A 34 -4.09 24.08 14.16
C THR A 34 -4.77 23.51 12.93
N ALA A 35 -5.38 24.33 12.09
CA ALA A 35 -6.04 23.87 10.86
C ALA A 35 -5.06 23.18 9.89
N TYR A 36 -3.84 23.71 9.75
CA TYR A 36 -2.78 23.07 8.94
C TYR A 36 -2.30 21.76 9.55
N SER A 37 -2.16 21.67 10.87
CA SER A 37 -1.79 20.40 11.55
C SER A 37 -2.84 19.32 11.35
N ILE A 38 -4.12 19.67 11.44
CA ILE A 38 -5.23 18.76 11.17
C ILE A 38 -5.20 18.29 9.70
N ALA A 39 -5.08 19.24 8.77
CA ALA A 39 -4.99 18.94 7.35
C ALA A 39 -3.81 17.99 7.03
N ALA A 40 -2.64 18.28 7.62
CA ALA A 40 -1.46 17.44 7.49
C ALA A 40 -1.74 16.00 7.94
N GLY A 41 -2.39 15.81 9.09
CA GLY A 41 -2.76 14.47 9.57
C GLY A 41 -3.69 13.69 8.63
N GLN A 42 -4.49 14.38 7.82
CA GLN A 42 -5.35 13.74 6.83
C GLN A 42 -4.59 13.24 5.58
N ILE A 43 -3.39 13.75 5.32
CA ILE A 43 -2.53 13.25 4.23
C ILE A 43 -2.24 11.75 4.37
N GLY A 44 -2.09 11.27 5.60
CA GLY A 44 -1.89 9.85 5.88
C GLY A 44 -3.02 8.97 5.31
N ALA A 45 -4.26 9.43 5.34
CA ALA A 45 -5.41 8.73 4.77
C ALA A 45 -5.35 8.68 3.23
N VAL A 46 -4.95 9.77 2.59
CA VAL A 46 -4.76 9.82 1.12
C VAL A 46 -3.64 8.89 0.68
N ASN A 47 -2.51 8.86 1.39
CA ASN A 47 -1.43 7.94 1.07
C ASN A 47 -1.80 6.46 1.35
N ALA A 48 -2.60 6.19 2.39
CA ALA A 48 -3.12 4.84 2.65
C ALA A 48 -3.98 4.32 1.47
N TYR A 49 -4.75 5.18 0.81
CA TYR A 49 -5.46 4.81 -0.41
C TYR A 49 -4.51 4.37 -1.53
N ARG A 50 -3.42 5.12 -1.77
CA ARG A 50 -2.42 4.79 -2.81
C ARG A 50 -1.73 3.46 -2.54
N ILE A 51 -1.43 3.19 -1.27
CA ILE A 51 -0.85 1.91 -0.85
C ILE A 51 -1.82 0.76 -1.14
N GLU A 52 -3.09 0.96 -0.85
CA GLU A 52 -4.12 -0.06 -1.04
C GLU A 52 -4.37 -0.36 -2.52
N ASP A 53 -4.31 0.65 -3.37
CA ASP A 53 -4.43 0.48 -4.81
C ASP A 53 -3.34 -0.44 -5.37
N ASP A 54 -2.10 -0.26 -4.95
CA ASP A 54 -0.99 -1.16 -5.33
C ASP A 54 -1.21 -2.61 -4.87
N LEU A 55 -1.74 -2.78 -3.67
CA LEU A 55 -2.00 -4.09 -3.06
C LEU A 55 -3.00 -4.94 -3.84
N ILE A 56 -4.05 -4.31 -4.31
CA ILE A 56 -5.14 -4.99 -4.99
C ILE A 56 -4.67 -5.60 -6.30
N TRP A 57 -3.86 -4.87 -7.07
CA TRP A 57 -3.31 -5.37 -8.31
C TRP A 57 -2.38 -6.56 -8.10
N ARG A 58 -1.59 -6.57 -7.02
CA ARG A 58 -0.74 -7.70 -6.66
C ARG A 58 -1.54 -8.95 -6.31
N ARG A 59 -2.75 -8.76 -5.79
CA ARG A 59 -3.65 -9.87 -5.47
C ARG A 59 -4.06 -10.65 -6.71
N ILE A 60 -4.39 -9.97 -7.79
CA ILE A 60 -4.87 -10.59 -9.03
C ILE A 60 -3.72 -11.32 -9.76
N ASP A 61 -2.49 -10.88 -9.56
CA ASP A 61 -1.32 -11.51 -10.19
C ASP A 61 -1.12 -13.00 -9.81
N ASP A 62 -1.63 -13.47 -8.70
CA ASP A 62 -1.41 -14.85 -8.25
C ASP A 62 -2.09 -15.91 -9.10
N SER A 63 -3.34 -15.70 -9.48
CA SER A 63 -4.06 -16.65 -10.35
C SER A 63 -3.40 -16.72 -11.73
N ARG A 64 -2.86 -15.58 -12.19
CA ARG A 64 -2.10 -15.48 -13.42
C ARG A 64 -0.79 -16.27 -13.35
N PHE A 65 -0.03 -16.12 -12.29
CA PHE A 65 1.25 -16.82 -12.11
C PHE A 65 1.10 -18.34 -12.09
N ALA A 66 -0.04 -18.85 -11.69
CA ALA A 66 -0.33 -20.27 -11.80
C ALA A 66 -0.36 -20.73 -13.26
N ALA A 67 -0.95 -19.96 -14.16
CA ALA A 67 -0.96 -20.26 -15.59
C ALA A 67 0.45 -20.26 -16.19
N PHE A 68 1.31 -19.30 -15.80
CA PHE A 68 2.72 -19.25 -16.26
C PHE A 68 3.54 -20.47 -15.87
N LYS A 69 3.18 -21.12 -14.78
CA LYS A 69 3.84 -22.35 -14.33
C LYS A 69 3.38 -23.60 -15.09
N GLY A 70 2.55 -23.45 -16.13
CA GLY A 70 1.97 -24.57 -16.84
C GLY A 70 1.02 -25.39 -15.97
N MET A 71 0.56 -24.84 -14.85
CA MET A 71 -0.48 -25.45 -14.05
C MET A 71 -1.80 -25.25 -14.79
N GLN A 72 -2.34 -26.32 -15.34
CA GLN A 72 -3.71 -26.31 -15.81
C GLN A 72 -4.59 -26.08 -14.58
N LEU A 73 -5.13 -24.85 -14.47
CA LEU A 73 -6.13 -24.59 -13.46
C LEU A 73 -7.39 -25.35 -13.88
N PRO A 74 -7.91 -26.27 -13.04
CA PRO A 74 -9.20 -26.85 -13.32
C PRO A 74 -10.22 -25.76 -13.56
N THR A 75 -11.05 -25.88 -14.59
CA THR A 75 -12.02 -24.85 -15.00
C THR A 75 -13.05 -24.55 -13.91
N ASP A 76 -13.15 -25.39 -12.90
CA ASP A 76 -14.15 -25.39 -11.82
C ASP A 76 -13.53 -25.33 -10.41
N ALA A 77 -12.21 -25.19 -10.28
CA ALA A 77 -11.59 -25.04 -8.97
C ALA A 77 -11.79 -23.63 -8.40
N SER A 78 -12.29 -23.58 -7.19
CA SER A 78 -12.32 -22.36 -6.41
C SER A 78 -11.04 -22.18 -5.63
N ASP A 79 -10.56 -20.95 -5.56
CA ASP A 79 -9.33 -20.60 -4.86
C ASP A 79 -9.64 -19.75 -3.62
N TRP A 80 -9.04 -20.13 -2.50
CA TRP A 80 -8.90 -19.25 -1.36
C TRP A 80 -7.47 -18.75 -1.29
N SER A 81 -7.28 -17.53 -0.87
CA SER A 81 -5.95 -16.98 -0.69
C SER A 81 -5.88 -16.06 0.51
N VAL A 82 -4.77 -16.15 1.21
CA VAL A 82 -4.41 -15.25 2.28
C VAL A 82 -3.13 -14.54 1.88
N LYS A 83 -3.09 -13.24 2.07
CA LYS A 83 -1.91 -12.41 1.82
C LYS A 83 -1.62 -11.52 2.99
N PHE A 84 -0.35 -11.31 3.24
CA PHE A 84 0.18 -10.36 4.18
C PHE A 84 1.02 -9.34 3.43
N PHE A 85 0.92 -8.13 3.85
CA PHE A 85 1.60 -7.01 3.24
C PHE A 85 2.12 -6.08 4.31
N TYR A 86 3.36 -5.66 4.14
CA TYR A 86 3.98 -4.59 4.92
C TYR A 86 4.64 -3.59 3.99
N ARG A 87 4.51 -2.32 4.29
CA ARG A 87 5.13 -1.22 3.56
C ARG A 87 5.55 -0.14 4.54
N SER A 88 6.73 0.44 4.30
CA SER A 88 7.22 1.63 4.98
C SER A 88 7.59 2.68 3.94
N ASP A 89 7.02 3.85 4.07
CA ASP A 89 7.21 4.99 3.17
C ASP A 89 7.81 6.17 3.94
N VAL A 90 8.85 6.77 3.37
CA VAL A 90 9.42 8.03 3.88
C VAL A 90 9.51 9.02 2.73
N PHE A 91 8.74 10.07 2.83
CA PHE A 91 8.72 11.19 1.89
C PHE A 91 9.32 12.42 2.59
N PRO A 92 10.52 12.87 2.20
CA PRO A 92 11.12 14.08 2.77
C PRO A 92 10.30 15.34 2.43
N ARG A 93 9.54 15.26 1.35
CA ARG A 93 8.60 16.30 0.91
C ARG A 93 7.31 15.64 0.47
N TYR A 94 6.24 15.89 1.18
CA TYR A 94 4.88 15.56 0.80
C TYR A 94 4.06 16.86 0.85
N GLY A 95 4.01 17.57 -0.27
CA GLY A 95 3.62 18.97 -0.24
C GLY A 95 4.62 19.80 0.56
N SER A 96 4.14 20.44 1.60
CA SER A 96 4.93 21.29 2.50
C SER A 96 5.43 20.59 3.78
N ALA A 97 5.16 19.28 3.96
CA ALA A 97 5.58 18.51 5.13
C ALA A 97 6.45 17.32 4.75
N SER A 98 7.10 16.69 5.72
CA SER A 98 7.63 15.34 5.53
C SER A 98 6.64 14.31 6.09
N LEU A 99 6.48 13.19 5.39
CA LEU A 99 5.60 12.09 5.79
C LEU A 99 6.42 10.83 5.99
N SER A 100 6.26 10.21 7.14
CA SER A 100 6.68 8.82 7.39
C SER A 100 5.46 7.97 7.68
N GLN A 101 5.27 6.87 6.97
CA GLN A 101 4.08 6.04 7.11
C GLN A 101 4.41 4.56 7.02
N ASP A 102 4.03 3.82 8.04
CA ASP A 102 4.05 2.37 8.05
C ASP A 102 2.64 1.83 7.82
N TYR A 103 2.59 0.76 7.06
CA TYR A 103 1.33 0.16 6.65
C TYR A 103 1.44 -1.36 6.69
N SER A 104 0.48 -2.00 7.33
CA SER A 104 0.33 -3.46 7.33
C SER A 104 -1.10 -3.85 6.97
N SER A 105 -1.25 -4.93 6.21
CA SER A 105 -2.59 -5.47 5.91
C SER A 105 -2.58 -6.96 5.66
N MET A 106 -3.75 -7.53 5.84
CA MET A 106 -4.11 -8.89 5.47
C MET A 106 -5.26 -8.83 4.48
N GLN A 107 -5.20 -9.69 3.48
CA GLN A 107 -6.28 -9.89 2.53
C GLN A 107 -6.69 -11.36 2.54
N LEU A 108 -7.99 -11.60 2.65
CA LEU A 108 -8.60 -12.92 2.49
C LEU A 108 -9.45 -12.87 1.22
N GLY A 109 -9.15 -13.73 0.26
CA GLY A 109 -9.85 -13.73 -1.02
C GLY A 109 -10.39 -15.07 -1.42
N TYR A 110 -11.48 -15.02 -2.16
CA TYR A 110 -12.13 -16.15 -2.80
C TYR A 110 -12.27 -15.86 -4.30
N GLU A 111 -11.78 -16.78 -5.13
CA GLU A 111 -12.00 -16.77 -6.57
C GLU A 111 -13.00 -17.88 -6.92
N ALA A 112 -14.06 -17.53 -7.63
CA ALA A 112 -15.05 -18.50 -8.07
C ALA A 112 -14.46 -19.43 -9.13
N GLY A 113 -14.62 -20.74 -8.95
CA GLY A 113 -14.15 -21.75 -9.88
C GLY A 113 -14.87 -21.76 -11.22
N ARG A 114 -16.03 -21.10 -11.29
CA ARG A 114 -16.78 -21.01 -12.52
C ARG A 114 -16.16 -20.01 -13.49
N VAL A 115 -15.79 -20.52 -14.65
CA VAL A 115 -15.25 -19.74 -15.77
C VAL A 115 -16.35 -19.53 -16.82
N TRP A 116 -16.52 -18.32 -17.29
CA TRP A 116 -17.45 -18.01 -18.37
C TRP A 116 -16.67 -17.71 -19.65
N ASN A 117 -17.15 -18.28 -20.75
CA ASN A 117 -16.64 -17.91 -22.06
C ASN A 117 -17.40 -16.66 -22.56
N TRP A 118 -16.67 -15.58 -22.84
CA TRP A 118 -17.24 -14.34 -23.34
C TRP A 118 -16.34 -13.75 -24.43
N ARG A 119 -16.92 -13.49 -25.61
CA ARG A 119 -16.21 -12.92 -26.77
C ARG A 119 -14.89 -13.64 -27.11
N GLY A 120 -14.91 -14.96 -27.13
CA GLY A 120 -13.71 -15.76 -27.48
C GLY A 120 -12.62 -15.80 -26.41
N GLY A 121 -12.87 -15.27 -25.24
CA GLY A 121 -11.97 -15.31 -24.09
C GLY A 121 -12.63 -15.93 -22.85
N THR A 122 -11.83 -16.08 -21.83
CA THR A 122 -12.20 -16.69 -20.55
C THR A 122 -12.34 -15.62 -19.49
N MET A 123 -13.45 -15.60 -18.80
CA MET A 123 -13.74 -14.63 -17.74
C MET A 123 -13.77 -15.30 -16.36
N ARG A 124 -13.07 -14.74 -15.40
CA ARG A 124 -13.04 -15.14 -14.00
C ARG A 124 -13.43 -13.98 -13.10
N GLN A 125 -13.90 -14.29 -11.90
CA GLN A 125 -14.21 -13.27 -10.91
C GLN A 125 -14.00 -13.77 -9.49
N GLY A 126 -13.82 -12.84 -8.59
CA GLY A 126 -13.60 -13.13 -7.19
C GLY A 126 -13.94 -11.96 -6.28
N LEU A 127 -13.99 -12.29 -5.01
CA LEU A 127 -14.22 -11.36 -3.91
C LEU A 127 -13.05 -11.44 -2.94
N PHE A 128 -12.72 -10.33 -2.31
CA PHE A 128 -11.80 -10.36 -1.20
C PHE A 128 -12.13 -9.33 -0.12
N TYR A 129 -11.85 -9.74 1.09
CA TYR A 129 -11.90 -8.92 2.28
C TYR A 129 -10.52 -8.35 2.57
N LEU A 130 -10.48 -7.11 3.01
CA LEU A 130 -9.29 -6.35 3.33
C LEU A 130 -9.35 -5.92 4.79
N SER A 131 -8.27 -6.13 5.52
CA SER A 131 -8.10 -5.59 6.86
C SER A 131 -6.68 -5.09 7.01
N GLY A 132 -6.49 -3.95 7.66
CA GLY A 132 -5.16 -3.40 7.85
C GLY A 132 -5.08 -2.27 8.85
N SER A 133 -3.87 -1.86 9.14
CA SER A 133 -3.54 -0.73 9.98
C SER A 133 -2.41 0.09 9.36
N SER A 134 -2.37 1.35 9.70
CA SER A 134 -1.31 2.26 9.27
C SER A 134 -1.06 3.32 10.33
N ASN A 135 0.20 3.66 10.53
CA ASN A 135 0.61 4.78 11.34
C ASN A 135 1.35 5.77 10.45
N ALA A 136 0.90 7.02 10.43
CA ALA A 136 1.52 8.09 9.69
C ALA A 136 1.98 9.18 10.64
N TYR A 137 3.17 9.71 10.40
CA TYR A 137 3.77 10.79 11.16
C TYR A 137 4.16 11.89 10.18
N LEU A 138 3.67 13.08 10.42
CA LEU A 138 4.02 14.28 9.67
C LEU A 138 4.82 15.18 10.58
N SER A 139 5.99 15.61 10.09
CA SER A 139 6.80 16.58 10.84
C SER A 139 6.14 17.95 10.85
N SER A 140 6.52 18.76 11.83
CA SER A 140 6.27 20.21 11.79
C SER A 140 6.87 20.82 10.53
N TYR A 141 6.23 21.85 10.06
CA TYR A 141 6.65 22.62 8.89
C TYR A 141 6.68 24.12 9.24
N ASP A 142 7.71 24.78 8.76
CA ASP A 142 7.87 26.23 8.88
C ASP A 142 8.20 26.79 7.50
N SER A 143 7.35 27.65 6.97
CA SER A 143 7.54 28.36 5.69
C SER A 143 7.82 29.83 5.84
N GLY A 144 8.15 30.28 7.04
CA GLY A 144 8.35 31.70 7.36
C GLY A 144 7.05 32.44 7.62
N ASP A 145 6.01 32.22 6.83
CA ASP A 145 4.69 32.85 7.01
C ASP A 145 3.71 31.92 7.76
N ILE A 146 3.89 30.62 7.67
CA ILE A 146 3.01 29.62 8.31
C ILE A 146 3.89 28.53 8.90
N SER A 147 3.84 28.42 10.22
CA SER A 147 4.41 27.30 10.97
C SER A 147 3.28 26.46 11.51
N TYR A 148 3.37 25.13 11.42
CA TYR A 148 2.43 24.23 12.08
C TYR A 148 3.14 23.08 12.77
N GLY A 149 2.53 22.60 13.85
CA GLY A 149 3.04 21.49 14.63
C GLY A 149 2.96 20.16 13.88
N GLY A 150 3.70 19.17 14.34
CA GLY A 150 3.59 17.83 13.83
C GLY A 150 2.22 17.21 14.06
N ALA A 151 1.84 16.27 13.20
CA ALA A 151 0.62 15.51 13.34
C ALA A 151 0.92 14.00 13.21
N SER A 152 0.13 13.19 13.86
CA SER A 152 0.17 11.73 13.70
C SER A 152 -1.22 11.17 13.46
N SER A 153 -1.27 10.05 12.75
CA SER A 153 -2.52 9.44 12.30
C SER A 153 -2.42 7.94 12.45
N ALA A 154 -3.22 7.37 13.36
CA ALA A 154 -3.33 5.94 13.58
C ALA A 154 -4.60 5.43 12.92
N MET A 155 -4.45 4.62 11.88
CA MET A 155 -5.55 4.21 11.02
C MET A 155 -5.81 2.71 11.13
N LYS A 156 -7.09 2.36 11.20
CA LYS A 156 -7.58 0.98 11.00
C LYS A 156 -8.51 0.99 9.80
N LYS A 157 -8.37 -0.01 8.93
CA LYS A 157 -9.21 -0.12 7.75
C LYS A 157 -9.81 -1.50 7.60
N TYR A 158 -10.97 -1.50 6.99
CA TYR A 158 -11.71 -2.71 6.61
C TYR A 158 -12.37 -2.44 5.26
N GLY A 159 -12.34 -3.42 4.38
CA GLY A 159 -12.92 -3.25 3.07
C GLY A 159 -13.27 -4.56 2.41
N ALA A 160 -14.00 -4.44 1.33
CA ALA A 160 -14.27 -5.53 0.42
C ALA A 160 -14.01 -5.07 -1.01
N ALA A 161 -13.61 -6.00 -1.85
CA ALA A 161 -13.45 -5.73 -3.27
C ALA A 161 -13.96 -6.91 -4.09
N TRP A 162 -14.55 -6.59 -5.24
CA TRP A 162 -14.90 -7.52 -6.29
C TRP A 162 -14.00 -7.27 -7.48
N TYR A 163 -13.51 -8.34 -8.08
CA TYR A 163 -12.74 -8.23 -9.30
C TYR A 163 -13.25 -9.15 -10.39
N THR A 164 -12.99 -8.77 -11.61
CA THR A 164 -13.19 -9.57 -12.80
C THR A 164 -11.94 -9.54 -13.66
N SER A 165 -11.64 -10.66 -14.30
CA SER A 165 -10.51 -10.81 -15.20
C SER A 165 -10.99 -11.51 -16.46
N TRP A 166 -10.76 -10.91 -17.62
CA TRP A 166 -11.00 -11.48 -18.93
C TRP A 166 -9.67 -11.77 -19.63
N GLU A 167 -9.51 -12.98 -20.15
CA GLU A 167 -8.32 -13.42 -20.87
C GLU A 167 -8.71 -13.87 -22.27
N GLY A 168 -8.20 -13.18 -23.29
CA GLY A 168 -8.38 -13.49 -24.69
C GLY A 168 -7.40 -14.54 -25.22
N ALA A 169 -7.64 -15.02 -26.45
CA ALA A 169 -6.85 -16.08 -27.07
C ALA A 169 -5.36 -15.72 -27.24
N ASP A 170 -5.04 -14.45 -27.47
CA ASP A 170 -3.66 -13.96 -27.70
C ASP A 170 -2.92 -13.58 -26.41
N SER A 171 -3.31 -14.17 -25.27
CA SER A 171 -2.76 -13.84 -23.95
C SER A 171 -2.90 -12.37 -23.54
N HIS A 172 -3.83 -11.65 -24.18
CA HIS A 172 -4.29 -10.36 -23.70
C HIS A 172 -5.21 -10.57 -22.51
N ARG A 173 -5.03 -9.76 -21.48
CA ARG A 173 -5.90 -9.80 -20.31
C ARG A 173 -6.33 -8.40 -19.92
N ILE A 174 -7.60 -8.29 -19.53
CA ILE A 174 -8.19 -7.08 -18.96
C ILE A 174 -8.71 -7.44 -17.58
N GLU A 175 -8.36 -6.65 -16.60
CA GLU A 175 -8.80 -6.81 -15.23
C GLU A 175 -9.50 -5.57 -14.75
N GLY A 176 -10.64 -5.75 -14.10
CA GLY A 176 -11.40 -4.71 -13.44
C GLY A 176 -11.53 -5.00 -11.96
N VAL A 177 -11.42 -3.99 -11.12
CA VAL A 177 -11.59 -4.08 -9.67
C VAL A 177 -12.48 -2.97 -9.19
N PHE A 178 -13.52 -3.32 -8.45
CA PHE A 178 -14.31 -2.39 -7.66
C PHE A 178 -14.08 -2.69 -6.18
N ARG A 179 -13.81 -1.67 -5.39
CA ARG A 179 -13.60 -1.80 -3.95
C ARG A 179 -14.31 -0.72 -3.16
N VAL A 180 -14.65 -1.04 -1.93
CA VAL A 180 -15.12 -0.09 -0.93
C VAL A 180 -14.35 -0.35 0.35
N THR A 181 -13.65 0.65 0.84
CA THR A 181 -12.87 0.59 2.07
C THR A 181 -13.39 1.61 3.07
N SER A 182 -13.58 1.19 4.31
CA SER A 182 -13.82 2.05 5.46
C SER A 182 -12.51 2.26 6.20
N LEU A 183 -12.15 3.50 6.42
CA LEU A 183 -10.98 3.92 7.17
C LEU A 183 -11.45 4.61 8.46
N ARG A 184 -11.05 4.07 9.61
CA ARG A 184 -11.17 4.71 10.92
C ARG A 184 -9.82 5.29 11.29
N ASN A 185 -9.76 6.58 11.46
CA ASN A 185 -8.55 7.31 11.80
C ASN A 185 -8.66 7.93 13.20
N GLN A 186 -7.58 7.84 13.96
CA GLN A 186 -7.34 8.62 15.16
C GLN A 186 -6.21 9.59 14.84
N LEU A 187 -6.56 10.84 14.71
CA LEU A 187 -5.66 11.94 14.41
C LEU A 187 -5.21 12.58 15.72
N SER A 188 -3.91 12.78 15.89
CA SER A 188 -3.34 13.57 16.99
C SER A 188 -2.53 14.72 16.41
N TYR A 189 -2.72 15.91 16.94
CA TYR A 189 -2.09 17.15 16.48
C TYR A 189 -1.84 18.10 17.67
N THR A 190 -1.02 19.11 17.44
CA THR A 190 -0.79 20.16 18.43
C THR A 190 -1.60 21.37 18.01
N ASP A 191 -2.39 21.92 18.97
CA ASP A 191 -3.18 23.12 18.75
C ASP A 191 -2.34 24.40 18.87
N GLU A 192 -2.96 25.55 18.61
CA GLU A 192 -2.35 26.87 18.68
C GLU A 192 -1.82 27.24 20.07
N ALA A 193 -2.36 26.61 21.12
CA ALA A 193 -1.90 26.79 22.50
C ALA A 193 -0.76 25.81 22.87
N GLY A 194 -0.23 25.03 21.91
CA GLY A 194 0.77 24.00 22.15
C GLY A 194 0.24 22.75 22.84
N GLN A 195 -1.08 22.57 22.96
CA GLN A 195 -1.70 21.43 23.59
C GLN A 195 -1.89 20.29 22.60
N SER A 196 -1.59 19.07 23.03
CA SER A 196 -1.86 17.88 22.25
C SER A 196 -3.36 17.57 22.23
N ARG A 197 -3.93 17.48 21.05
CA ARG A 197 -5.34 17.11 20.80
C ARG A 197 -5.42 15.78 20.06
N SER A 198 -6.49 15.07 20.28
CA SER A 198 -6.74 13.80 19.56
C SER A 198 -8.20 13.69 19.20
N GLU A 199 -8.46 13.42 17.92
CA GLU A 199 -9.81 13.27 17.39
C GLU A 199 -9.93 12.04 16.51
N ALA A 200 -11.10 11.40 16.53
CA ALA A 200 -11.36 10.23 15.73
C ALA A 200 -12.42 10.52 14.66
N TYR A 201 -12.14 10.05 13.46
CA TYR A 201 -13.11 10.12 12.37
C TYR A 201 -13.14 8.84 11.53
N ARG A 202 -14.17 8.74 10.72
CA ARG A 202 -14.33 7.64 9.78
C ARG A 202 -14.61 8.19 8.38
N THR A 203 -13.96 7.57 7.39
CA THR A 203 -14.24 7.88 5.97
C THR A 203 -14.44 6.61 5.17
N TRP A 204 -15.11 6.74 4.03
CA TRP A 204 -15.30 5.69 3.04
C TRP A 204 -14.56 6.04 1.76
N MET A 205 -13.96 5.03 1.16
CA MET A 205 -13.14 5.16 -0.03
C MET A 205 -13.60 4.13 -1.08
N PRO A 206 -14.66 4.43 -1.86
CA PRO A 206 -14.94 3.66 -3.05
C PRO A 206 -13.88 3.89 -4.12
N ALA A 207 -13.52 2.84 -4.86
CA ALA A 207 -12.56 2.93 -5.95
C ALA A 207 -12.83 1.91 -7.04
N LEU A 208 -12.43 2.27 -8.25
CA LEU A 208 -12.47 1.46 -9.45
C LEU A 208 -11.10 1.44 -10.10
N GLY A 209 -10.62 0.27 -10.52
CA GLY A 209 -9.38 0.13 -11.26
C GLY A 209 -9.58 -0.71 -12.50
N LEU A 210 -8.82 -0.38 -13.56
CA LEU A 210 -8.71 -1.15 -14.78
C LEU A 210 -7.24 -1.39 -15.10
N ARG A 211 -6.91 -2.60 -15.54
CA ARG A 211 -5.56 -2.95 -15.99
C ARG A 211 -5.65 -3.80 -17.25
N TRP A 212 -4.79 -3.50 -18.20
CA TRP A 212 -4.53 -4.31 -19.39
C TRP A 212 -3.09 -4.78 -19.38
N TYR A 213 -2.87 -6.01 -19.83
CA TYR A 213 -1.54 -6.54 -20.09
C TYR A 213 -1.57 -7.65 -21.13
N GLN A 214 -0.41 -7.91 -21.72
CA GLN A 214 -0.20 -8.99 -22.69
C GLN A 214 1.05 -9.77 -22.32
N THR A 215 0.89 -11.05 -22.05
CA THR A 215 2.02 -11.92 -21.78
C THR A 215 2.57 -12.50 -23.08
N LYS A 216 3.88 -12.39 -23.29
CA LYS A 216 4.60 -12.97 -24.41
C LYS A 216 5.66 -13.94 -23.88
N PHE A 217 5.62 -15.16 -24.39
CA PHE A 217 6.61 -16.19 -24.05
C PHE A 217 7.70 -16.21 -25.13
N ALA A 218 8.95 -16.23 -24.68
CA ALA A 218 10.12 -16.49 -25.50
C ALA A 218 10.61 -17.93 -25.28
N ALA A 219 11.66 -18.33 -26.00
CA ALA A 219 12.32 -19.61 -25.78
C ALA A 219 12.78 -19.77 -24.32
N ASP A 220 12.98 -21.01 -23.87
CA ASP A 220 13.52 -21.36 -22.56
C ASP A 220 12.71 -20.90 -21.33
N SER A 221 11.39 -20.89 -21.41
CA SER A 221 10.51 -20.55 -20.30
C SER A 221 10.62 -19.09 -19.80
N PHE A 222 11.24 -18.23 -20.60
CA PHE A 222 11.29 -16.79 -20.37
C PHE A 222 10.01 -16.12 -20.87
N PHE A 223 9.51 -15.13 -20.14
CA PHE A 223 8.37 -14.31 -20.57
C PHE A 223 8.65 -12.83 -20.30
N TRP A 224 7.93 -12.00 -21.03
CA TRP A 224 7.84 -10.57 -20.76
C TRP A 224 6.41 -10.08 -20.96
N GLU A 225 6.03 -9.02 -20.26
CA GLU A 225 4.65 -8.59 -20.16
C GLU A 225 4.56 -7.08 -19.96
N PRO A 226 4.23 -6.31 -21.02
CA PRO A 226 3.85 -4.91 -20.89
C PRO A 226 2.51 -4.81 -20.15
N GLN A 227 2.39 -3.78 -19.31
CA GLN A 227 1.23 -3.54 -18.45
C GLN A 227 0.86 -2.06 -18.46
N VAL A 228 -0.43 -1.78 -18.50
CA VAL A 228 -0.97 -0.42 -18.33
C VAL A 228 -2.19 -0.51 -17.43
N GLY A 229 -2.33 0.45 -16.53
CA GLY A 229 -3.45 0.47 -15.60
C GLY A 229 -3.84 1.89 -15.22
N VAL A 230 -5.09 2.04 -14.81
CA VAL A 230 -5.64 3.28 -14.26
C VAL A 230 -6.50 2.92 -13.06
N SER A 231 -6.45 3.76 -12.04
CA SER A 231 -7.27 3.63 -10.85
C SER A 231 -7.93 4.96 -10.53
N PHE A 232 -9.20 4.92 -10.26
CA PHE A 232 -10.02 6.06 -9.85
C PHE A 232 -10.61 5.77 -8.48
N GLY A 233 -10.56 6.74 -7.57
CA GLY A 233 -11.15 6.64 -6.25
C GLY A 233 -11.73 7.96 -5.80
N TYR A 234 -12.56 7.88 -4.79
CA TYR A 234 -13.19 9.02 -4.16
C TYR A 234 -13.05 8.91 -2.64
N MET A 235 -12.69 9.99 -2.00
CA MET A 235 -12.58 10.07 -0.56
C MET A 235 -13.30 11.30 -0.05
N ASN A 236 -14.27 11.08 0.82
CA ASN A 236 -14.95 12.13 1.55
C ASN A 236 -14.37 12.22 2.96
N LEU A 237 -13.46 13.14 3.16
CA LEU A 237 -12.87 13.40 4.47
C LEU A 237 -13.81 14.30 5.28
N PRO A 238 -14.10 13.97 6.54
CA PRO A 238 -14.96 14.80 7.38
C PRO A 238 -14.23 16.04 7.88
N SER A 239 -14.99 17.03 8.31
CA SER A 239 -14.47 18.15 9.09
C SER A 239 -13.97 17.64 10.44
N VAL A 240 -12.81 18.12 10.87
CA VAL A 240 -12.12 17.73 12.10
C VAL A 240 -11.59 18.96 12.80
N GLY A 241 -11.61 18.97 14.12
CA GLY A 241 -11.05 20.00 14.99
C GLY A 241 -12.05 20.52 16.02
N SER A 242 -11.54 21.03 17.12
CA SER A 242 -12.31 21.53 18.27
C SER A 242 -12.12 23.03 18.52
N THR A 243 -10.91 23.54 18.44
CA THR A 243 -10.58 25.00 18.56
C THR A 243 -10.52 25.67 17.20
N ALA A 244 -9.89 25.02 16.23
CA ALA A 244 -9.97 25.34 14.83
C ALA A 244 -10.48 24.12 14.07
N VAL A 245 -11.43 24.28 13.19
CA VAL A 245 -12.03 23.22 12.38
C VAL A 245 -11.44 23.26 10.98
N TYR A 246 -10.89 22.14 10.51
CA TYR A 246 -10.54 21.98 9.11
C TYR A 246 -11.59 21.18 8.37
N THR A 247 -12.14 21.76 7.31
CA THR A 247 -13.13 21.13 6.43
C THR A 247 -12.47 20.88 5.06
N PRO A 248 -12.03 19.66 4.78
CA PRO A 248 -11.42 19.33 3.49
C PRO A 248 -12.45 19.34 2.38
N LYS A 249 -12.03 19.71 1.18
CA LYS A 249 -12.81 19.39 -0.02
C LYS A 249 -12.65 17.92 -0.36
N ASN A 250 -13.71 17.35 -0.93
CA ASN A 250 -13.72 15.96 -1.38
C ASN A 250 -12.55 15.70 -2.33
N GLN A 251 -11.86 14.57 -2.12
CA GLN A 251 -10.69 14.19 -2.92
C GLN A 251 -11.09 13.17 -3.98
N THR A 252 -10.79 13.50 -5.22
CA THR A 252 -10.77 12.55 -6.34
C THR A 252 -9.35 12.03 -6.50
N LEU A 253 -9.19 10.73 -6.42
CA LEU A 253 -7.90 10.05 -6.47
C LEU A 253 -7.78 9.36 -7.82
N LEU A 254 -6.85 9.79 -8.66
CA LEU A 254 -6.62 9.26 -10.00
C LEU A 254 -5.15 8.89 -10.17
N THR A 255 -4.88 7.63 -10.46
CA THR A 255 -3.51 7.14 -10.67
C THR A 255 -3.42 6.37 -11.99
N GLY A 256 -2.42 6.71 -12.80
CA GLY A 256 -2.06 5.96 -14.01
C GLY A 256 -0.76 5.17 -13.77
N LYS A 257 -0.67 3.98 -14.37
CA LYS A 257 0.47 3.07 -14.25
C LYS A 257 0.83 2.51 -15.61
N ALA A 258 2.12 2.42 -15.91
CA ALA A 258 2.65 1.71 -17.06
C ALA A 258 3.92 0.96 -16.64
N GLY A 259 4.10 -0.24 -17.12
CA GLY A 259 5.24 -1.05 -16.71
C GLY A 259 5.54 -2.23 -17.60
N LEU A 260 6.65 -2.88 -17.27
CA LEU A 260 7.10 -4.11 -17.90
C LEU A 260 7.47 -5.10 -16.80
N MET A 261 6.93 -6.31 -16.91
CA MET A 261 7.36 -7.45 -16.11
C MET A 261 8.10 -8.43 -17.01
N ALA A 262 9.17 -9.01 -16.51
CA ALA A 262 9.89 -10.08 -17.16
C ALA A 262 10.33 -11.13 -16.16
N GLY A 263 10.38 -12.39 -16.57
CA GLY A 263 10.73 -13.46 -15.68
C GLY A 263 10.95 -14.79 -16.36
N LYS A 264 11.26 -15.78 -15.54
CA LYS A 264 11.52 -17.14 -15.99
C LYS A 264 10.84 -18.15 -15.08
N THR A 265 10.26 -19.20 -15.69
CA THR A 265 9.81 -20.35 -14.94
C THR A 265 10.98 -21.30 -14.67
N TYR A 266 10.98 -21.95 -13.53
CA TYR A 266 12.00 -22.91 -13.11
C TYR A 266 11.36 -24.12 -12.42
N ARG A 267 12.12 -25.20 -12.25
CA ARG A 267 11.68 -26.40 -11.52
C ARG A 267 12.65 -26.73 -10.39
N ILE A 268 12.13 -26.99 -9.21
CA ILE A 268 12.89 -27.48 -8.06
C ILE A 268 12.16 -28.71 -7.51
N ARG A 269 12.82 -29.86 -7.50
CA ARG A 269 12.28 -31.14 -7.00
C ARG A 269 10.90 -31.46 -7.58
N GLY A 270 10.72 -31.28 -8.89
CA GLY A 270 9.45 -31.53 -9.59
C GLY A 270 8.38 -30.45 -9.45
N ASN A 271 8.53 -29.51 -8.52
CA ASN A 271 7.61 -28.41 -8.36
C ASN A 271 8.02 -27.21 -9.23
N GLN A 272 7.03 -26.57 -9.81
CA GLN A 272 7.27 -25.41 -10.67
C GLN A 272 7.35 -24.11 -9.87
N GLY A 273 8.26 -23.25 -10.24
CA GLY A 273 8.44 -21.92 -9.70
C GLY A 273 8.50 -20.86 -10.78
N LEU A 274 8.35 -19.64 -10.37
CA LEU A 274 8.45 -18.43 -11.19
C LEU A 274 9.31 -17.42 -10.45
N ALA A 275 10.34 -16.89 -11.12
CA ALA A 275 11.08 -15.73 -10.67
C ALA A 275 10.89 -14.59 -11.67
N TYR A 276 10.68 -13.38 -11.19
CA TYR A 276 10.39 -12.24 -12.04
C TYR A 276 10.90 -10.93 -11.47
N GLY A 277 11.14 -9.98 -12.36
CA GLY A 277 11.33 -8.58 -12.08
C GLY A 277 10.23 -7.75 -12.74
N ARG A 278 9.82 -6.65 -12.13
CA ARG A 278 8.86 -5.70 -12.66
C ARG A 278 9.38 -4.29 -12.45
N PHE A 279 9.28 -3.50 -13.50
CA PHE A 279 9.51 -2.07 -13.46
C PHE A 279 8.22 -1.35 -13.87
N GLU A 280 7.81 -0.37 -13.08
CA GLU A 280 6.59 0.41 -13.31
C GLU A 280 6.86 1.88 -13.11
N VAL A 281 6.30 2.69 -13.99
CA VAL A 281 6.16 4.14 -13.82
C VAL A 281 4.73 4.40 -13.36
N GLN A 282 4.57 5.18 -12.33
CA GLN A 282 3.26 5.57 -11.81
C GLN A 282 3.17 7.09 -11.80
N ARG A 283 2.00 7.59 -12.16
CA ARG A 283 1.67 9.01 -12.09
C ARG A 283 0.37 9.20 -11.35
N ASP A 284 0.41 10.08 -10.38
CA ASP A 284 -0.74 10.53 -9.63
C ASP A 284 -1.24 11.86 -10.19
N PHE A 285 -2.49 11.88 -10.57
CA PHE A 285 -3.19 13.06 -11.06
C PHE A 285 -4.10 13.67 -9.99
N THR A 286 -4.00 13.15 -8.75
CA THR A 286 -4.71 13.68 -7.59
C THR A 286 -4.20 15.09 -7.31
N GLY A 287 -5.09 16.03 -7.19
CA GLY A 287 -4.75 17.41 -6.82
C GLY A 287 -4.26 17.55 -5.38
N PRO A 288 -3.88 18.74 -4.97
CA PRO A 288 -3.48 19.02 -3.59
C PRO A 288 -4.63 18.74 -2.62
N LEU A 289 -4.31 18.33 -1.40
CA LEU A 289 -5.28 18.34 -0.32
C LEU A 289 -5.52 19.78 0.09
N TYR A 290 -6.73 20.27 -0.12
CA TYR A 290 -7.14 21.63 0.24
C TYR A 290 -8.53 21.64 0.86
N GLY A 291 -8.78 22.68 1.65
CA GLY A 291 -10.03 22.85 2.35
C GLY A 291 -10.12 24.22 2.97
N GLU A 292 -11.05 24.37 3.88
CA GLU A 292 -11.27 25.59 4.65
C GLU A 292 -10.93 25.33 6.12
N GLY A 293 -10.06 26.13 6.69
CA GLY A 293 -9.84 26.23 8.13
C GLY A 293 -10.74 27.31 8.69
N LYS A 294 -11.34 27.05 9.85
CA LYS A 294 -12.22 28.02 10.55
C LYS A 294 -11.90 28.05 12.04
N ASP A 295 -11.69 29.24 12.57
CA ASP A 295 -11.63 29.46 14.01
C ASP A 295 -13.03 29.33 14.63
N VAL A 296 -13.14 28.52 15.67
CA VAL A 296 -14.43 28.28 16.36
C VAL A 296 -14.82 29.50 17.20
N GLN A 297 -13.85 30.27 17.71
CA GLN A 297 -14.14 31.41 18.60
C GLN A 297 -14.48 32.69 17.84
N SER A 298 -13.64 33.07 16.89
CA SER A 298 -13.85 34.29 16.10
C SER A 298 -14.80 34.10 14.93
N GLY A 299 -14.91 32.87 14.42
CA GLY A 299 -15.64 32.56 13.20
C GLY A 299 -14.86 32.86 11.93
N ASP A 300 -13.63 33.36 12.03
CA ASP A 300 -12.75 33.66 10.90
C ASP A 300 -12.44 32.39 10.11
N SER A 301 -12.34 32.50 8.80
CA SER A 301 -11.99 31.39 7.96
C SER A 301 -10.87 31.70 6.97
N ALA A 302 -10.09 30.70 6.59
CA ALA A 302 -9.04 30.84 5.59
C ALA A 302 -8.92 29.52 4.79
N SER A 303 -8.47 29.67 3.54
CA SER A 303 -8.14 28.52 2.70
C SER A 303 -6.84 27.87 3.21
N VAL A 304 -6.87 26.53 3.36
CA VAL A 304 -5.74 25.71 3.77
C VAL A 304 -5.38 24.75 2.63
N SER A 305 -4.14 24.80 2.17
CA SER A 305 -3.64 23.93 1.11
C SER A 305 -2.28 23.36 1.50
N LEU A 306 -2.13 22.04 1.42
CA LEU A 306 -0.88 21.35 1.78
C LEU A 306 0.00 20.98 0.57
N GLY A 307 -0.34 21.48 -0.60
CA GLY A 307 0.37 21.11 -1.82
C GLY A 307 0.08 19.67 -2.28
N THR A 308 0.78 19.27 -3.33
CA THR A 308 0.65 17.90 -3.89
C THR A 308 1.69 16.97 -3.28
N GLY A 309 1.31 15.74 -3.06
CA GLY A 309 2.28 14.64 -2.86
C GLY A 309 3.09 14.36 -4.13
N PRO A 310 3.95 13.35 -4.11
CA PRO A 310 4.73 12.97 -5.29
C PRO A 310 3.81 12.69 -6.47
N SER A 311 4.02 13.43 -7.58
CA SER A 311 3.18 13.32 -8.77
C SER A 311 3.59 12.13 -9.67
N SER A 312 4.84 11.70 -9.59
CA SER A 312 5.37 10.58 -10.39
C SER A 312 6.43 9.82 -9.60
N TRP A 313 6.41 8.50 -9.72
CA TRP A 313 7.42 7.63 -9.11
C TRP A 313 7.60 6.35 -9.91
N TYR A 314 8.67 5.64 -9.60
CA TYR A 314 9.06 4.38 -10.20
C TYR A 314 9.03 3.27 -9.16
N ASN A 315 8.55 2.09 -9.54
CA ASN A 315 8.59 0.90 -8.72
C ASN A 315 9.53 -0.12 -9.38
N MET A 316 10.42 -0.67 -8.58
CA MET A 316 11.21 -1.85 -8.94
C MET A 316 10.82 -2.99 -8.01
N THR A 317 10.33 -4.08 -8.57
CA THR A 317 9.88 -5.26 -7.82
C THR A 317 10.68 -6.47 -8.27
N VAL A 318 11.12 -7.27 -7.32
CA VAL A 318 11.61 -8.63 -7.55
C VAL A 318 10.71 -9.58 -6.78
N GLY A 319 10.35 -10.69 -7.39
CA GLY A 319 9.43 -11.63 -6.79
C GLY A 319 9.69 -13.06 -7.22
N THR A 320 9.18 -13.96 -6.40
CA THR A 320 9.17 -15.39 -6.69
C THR A 320 7.87 -16.02 -6.25
N SER A 321 7.45 -17.05 -6.97
CA SER A 321 6.26 -17.82 -6.65
C SER A 321 6.57 -19.29 -6.86
N PHE A 322 6.13 -20.15 -5.94
CA PHE A 322 6.47 -21.55 -5.92
C PHE A 322 5.24 -22.42 -5.69
N ALA A 323 5.06 -23.46 -6.51
CA ALA A 323 3.99 -24.42 -6.35
C ALA A 323 4.35 -25.45 -5.28
N MET A 324 3.44 -25.69 -4.31
CA MET A 324 3.60 -26.64 -3.22
C MET A 324 2.86 -27.96 -3.43
N GLY A 325 2.43 -28.25 -4.67
CA GLY A 325 1.60 -29.40 -5.00
C GLY A 325 0.10 -29.11 -4.86
N GLN A 326 -0.73 -29.95 -5.49
CA GLN A 326 -2.21 -29.81 -5.52
C GLN A 326 -2.73 -28.41 -5.92
N GLY A 327 -1.95 -27.63 -6.66
CA GLY A 327 -2.31 -26.28 -7.05
C GLY A 327 -2.05 -25.18 -6.01
N ASN A 328 -1.64 -25.53 -4.79
CA ASN A 328 -1.27 -24.58 -3.77
C ASN A 328 -0.01 -23.81 -4.17
N THR A 329 0.06 -22.56 -3.81
CA THR A 329 1.17 -21.66 -4.18
C THR A 329 1.58 -20.80 -2.99
N ILE A 330 2.88 -20.71 -2.74
CA ILE A 330 3.49 -19.67 -1.90
C ILE A 330 4.22 -18.66 -2.78
N TRP A 331 4.22 -17.41 -2.41
CA TRP A 331 4.92 -16.38 -3.16
C TRP A 331 5.39 -15.25 -2.24
N GLY A 332 6.37 -14.49 -2.73
CA GLY A 332 6.89 -13.31 -2.06
C GLY A 332 7.44 -12.29 -3.04
N GLU A 333 7.33 -11.02 -2.69
CA GLU A 333 7.85 -9.88 -3.45
C GLU A 333 8.54 -8.89 -2.52
N LEU A 334 9.60 -8.28 -3.05
CA LEU A 334 10.24 -7.11 -2.49
C LEU A 334 10.14 -5.99 -3.53
N THR A 335 9.61 -4.85 -3.13
CA THR A 335 9.49 -3.67 -3.99
C THR A 335 10.23 -2.50 -3.37
N ARG A 336 11.00 -1.80 -4.19
CA ARG A 336 11.53 -0.48 -3.89
C ARG A 336 10.87 0.56 -4.78
N ARG A 337 10.51 1.69 -4.16
CA ARG A 337 10.02 2.87 -4.87
C ARG A 337 11.04 3.97 -4.81
N PHE A 338 11.10 4.75 -5.87
CA PHE A 338 11.97 5.90 -5.97
C PHE A 338 11.35 6.96 -6.88
N GLY A 339 11.66 8.21 -6.60
CA GLY A 339 11.19 9.40 -7.30
C GLY A 339 11.78 10.63 -6.65
N SER A 340 11.54 11.82 -7.21
CA SER A 340 12.13 13.07 -6.72
C SER A 340 11.82 13.36 -5.24
N ASP A 341 10.64 12.94 -4.77
CA ASP A 341 10.14 13.23 -3.44
C ASP A 341 10.13 12.01 -2.50
N MET A 342 10.77 10.90 -2.91
CA MET A 342 10.84 9.66 -2.14
C MET A 342 12.27 9.39 -1.70
N LYS A 343 12.51 9.36 -0.39
CA LYS A 343 13.84 9.04 0.17
C LYS A 343 14.03 7.55 0.38
N GLN A 344 13.04 6.92 0.97
CA GLN A 344 13.12 5.50 1.29
C GLN A 344 11.72 4.91 1.32
N THR A 345 11.47 3.97 0.42
CA THR A 345 10.16 3.33 0.33
C THR A 345 10.35 1.88 -0.04
N TRP A 346 10.07 1.00 0.91
CA TRP A 346 10.16 -0.43 0.76
C TRP A 346 8.83 -1.09 1.05
N SER A 347 8.50 -2.12 0.31
CA SER A 347 7.40 -3.01 0.68
C SER A 347 7.82 -4.46 0.52
N VAL A 348 7.40 -5.26 1.49
CA VAL A 348 7.46 -6.72 1.45
C VAL A 348 6.04 -7.23 1.37
N THR A 349 5.80 -8.10 0.41
CA THR A 349 4.49 -8.74 0.23
C THR A 349 4.71 -10.24 0.14
N GLY A 350 3.87 -11.01 0.78
CA GLY A 350 3.90 -12.46 0.70
C GLY A 350 2.52 -13.04 0.88
N GLY A 351 2.33 -14.25 0.40
CA GLY A 351 1.03 -14.89 0.51
C GLY A 351 1.03 -16.36 0.19
N LEU A 352 -0.11 -16.95 0.49
CA LEU A 352 -0.44 -18.34 0.25
C LEU A 352 -1.76 -18.39 -0.52
N VAL A 353 -1.78 -19.17 -1.58
CA VAL A 353 -3.00 -19.53 -2.32
C VAL A 353 -3.28 -20.99 -2.07
N LEU A 354 -4.46 -21.27 -1.54
CA LEU A 354 -4.95 -22.62 -1.32
C LEU A 354 -6.09 -22.89 -2.29
N ARG A 355 -6.04 -24.02 -2.97
CA ARG A 355 -7.05 -24.43 -3.94
C ARG A 355 -7.85 -25.61 -3.44
N TRP A 356 -9.16 -25.50 -3.58
CA TRP A 356 -10.10 -26.55 -3.24
C TRP A 356 -11.07 -26.82 -4.39
N GLY A 357 -11.40 -28.06 -4.58
CA GLY A 357 -12.31 -28.48 -5.63
C GLY A 357 -11.64 -28.68 -6.99
N GLY A 358 -12.32 -29.23 -7.94
CA GLY A 358 -11.93 -29.33 -9.35
C GLY A 358 -10.85 -30.36 -9.71
N ALA A 359 -10.20 -31.01 -8.76
CA ALA A 359 -9.33 -32.12 -9.09
C ALA A 359 -10.20 -33.37 -9.38
N LYS A 360 -10.50 -33.61 -10.66
CA LYS A 360 -11.07 -34.87 -11.09
C LYS A 360 -10.17 -36.00 -10.59
N LYS A 361 -10.77 -37.15 -10.29
CA LYS A 361 -10.07 -38.36 -9.84
C LYS A 361 -8.95 -38.73 -10.84
N GLU A 362 -9.15 -38.43 -12.12
CA GLU A 362 -8.22 -38.62 -13.23
C GLU A 362 -6.92 -37.81 -13.07
N ASP A 363 -6.97 -36.53 -12.67
CA ASP A 363 -5.78 -35.71 -12.48
C ASP A 363 -4.93 -36.16 -11.30
N ARG A 364 -5.57 -36.75 -10.27
CA ARG A 364 -4.85 -37.38 -9.15
C ARG A 364 -4.13 -38.67 -9.53
N GLU A 365 -4.70 -39.44 -10.44
CA GLU A 365 -4.09 -40.68 -10.93
C GLU A 365 -2.95 -40.39 -11.91
N GLU A 366 -3.10 -39.38 -12.78
CA GLU A 366 -2.04 -38.96 -13.68
C GLU A 366 -0.84 -38.37 -12.89
N PHE A 367 -1.09 -37.59 -11.86
CA PHE A 367 -0.03 -37.09 -10.99
C PHE A 367 0.65 -38.21 -10.17
N LYS A 368 -0.08 -39.25 -9.78
CA LYS A 368 0.50 -40.42 -9.16
C LYS A 368 1.39 -41.21 -10.13
N LYS A 369 0.91 -41.42 -11.36
CA LYS A 369 1.69 -42.06 -12.42
C LYS A 369 2.98 -41.31 -12.73
N LEU A 370 2.92 -40.01 -12.88
CA LEU A 370 4.11 -39.18 -13.10
C LEU A 370 5.13 -39.30 -11.94
N LYS A 371 4.67 -39.35 -10.70
CA LYS A 371 5.56 -39.55 -9.54
C LYS A 371 6.14 -41.00 -9.48
N GLU A 372 5.41 -41.98 -9.91
CA GLU A 372 5.87 -43.38 -10.00
C GLU A 372 6.91 -43.52 -11.12
N ASP A 373 6.68 -42.91 -12.26
CA ASP A 373 7.64 -42.84 -13.38
C ASP A 373 8.94 -42.11 -13.02
N GLU A 374 8.87 -41.01 -12.29
CA GLU A 374 10.06 -40.33 -11.78
C GLU A 374 10.85 -41.18 -10.76
N ARG A 375 10.17 -41.98 -9.94
CA ARG A 375 10.81 -42.89 -9.00
C ARG A 375 11.49 -44.06 -9.72
N SER A 376 10.85 -44.64 -10.73
CA SER A 376 11.42 -45.71 -11.53
C SER A 376 12.65 -45.24 -12.30
N LEU A 377 12.60 -44.06 -12.94
CA LEU A 377 13.74 -43.47 -13.63
C LEU A 377 14.93 -43.16 -12.68
N LYS A 378 14.65 -42.86 -11.43
CA LYS A 378 15.70 -42.64 -10.44
C LYS A 378 16.34 -43.91 -9.98
N HIS A 379 15.52 -44.96 -9.80
CA HIS A 379 16.00 -46.30 -9.45
C HIS A 379 16.89 -46.90 -10.54
N ASP A 380 16.50 -46.74 -11.82
CA ASP A 380 17.29 -47.19 -12.97
C ASP A 380 18.61 -46.44 -13.12
N LYS A 381 18.64 -45.16 -12.79
CA LYS A 381 19.88 -44.34 -12.79
C LYS A 381 20.85 -44.75 -11.66
N ASP A 382 20.31 -45.10 -10.51
CA ASP A 382 21.13 -45.52 -9.37
C ASP A 382 21.65 -46.95 -9.59
N ALA A 383 20.83 -47.90 -10.14
CA ALA A 383 21.25 -49.24 -10.55
C ALA A 383 22.33 -49.22 -11.64
N ASN A 384 22.22 -48.32 -12.61
CA ASN A 384 23.23 -48.17 -13.68
C ASN A 384 24.55 -47.53 -13.19
N LYS A 385 24.53 -46.80 -12.07
CA LYS A 385 25.74 -46.31 -11.40
C LYS A 385 26.46 -47.36 -10.60
N GLU A 386 25.72 -48.28 -9.99
CA GLU A 386 26.32 -49.39 -9.26
C GLU A 386 26.87 -50.47 -10.19
N ALA A 387 26.27 -50.69 -11.35
CA ALA A 387 26.77 -51.62 -12.36
C ALA A 387 28.05 -51.17 -13.10
N LYS A 388 28.42 -49.89 -12.93
CA LYS A 388 29.68 -49.31 -13.51
C LYS A 388 30.81 -49.13 -12.51
N LYS A 389 30.62 -49.58 -11.28
CA LYS A 389 31.69 -49.67 -10.27
C LYS A 389 32.16 -51.14 -10.15
#